data_a9a204bd1365c239d895a414969bec64
#
_entry.id   a9a204bd1365c239d895a414969bec64
#
_cell.length_a   1.000
_cell.length_b   1.000
_cell.length_c   1.000
_cell.angle_alpha   90.00
_cell.angle_beta   90.00
_cell.angle_gamma   90.00
#
_symmetry.space_group_name_H-M   'P 1'
#
loop_
_entity.id
_entity.type
_entity.pdbx_description
1 polymer ?
#
loop_
_entity_poly.entity_id
_entity_poly.type
_entity_poly.pdbx_seq_one_letter_code
_entity_poly.pdbx_strand_id
1 'polypeptide(L)'
;MDNIRLLYIDLFCGAGGTSTGVEKANYKERKCAKVIACVNHDANAIASHAANHPEAQHYTEDMRTLDLRPLAEHTAEMRRMYPMAKVVLWASLECTNFSRAKGGQPRDADSRTLAEHLFRYIEALTPDYIQIENVEEFMSWGDLDENGKPISRDKGRLYTNWVDNVKAYGYKFDHRILNAADYGAYTSRKRFFGIFAKPYLPIVWPKPTHSKTGG
;
A
#
# COMPACT_ATOMS: atom_id res chain seq x y z
N MET A 1 1.61 -28.31 -5.59
CA MET A 1 0.46 -27.42 -5.76
C MET A 1 0.71 -26.17 -4.90
N ASP A 2 0.51 -25.00 -5.44
CA ASP A 2 0.61 -23.75 -4.72
C ASP A 2 -0.41 -23.68 -3.59
N ASN A 3 -0.03 -23.05 -2.50
CA ASN A 3 -0.91 -22.88 -1.34
C ASN A 3 -1.24 -21.38 -1.17
N ILE A 4 -1.83 -20.77 -2.19
CA ILE A 4 -2.13 -19.34 -2.21
C ILE A 4 -3.09 -19.01 -1.07
N ARG A 5 -2.65 -18.10 -0.20
CA ARG A 5 -3.39 -17.61 0.98
C ARG A 5 -3.66 -16.11 0.91
N LEU A 6 -2.92 -15.39 0.07
CA LEU A 6 -3.04 -13.95 -0.08
C LEU A 6 -3.10 -13.59 -1.58
N LEU A 7 -4.07 -12.75 -1.93
CA LEU A 7 -4.26 -12.18 -3.27
C LEU A 7 -4.02 -10.68 -3.17
N TYR A 8 -2.98 -10.18 -3.82
CA TYR A 8 -2.58 -8.78 -3.75
C TYR A 8 -3.08 -7.98 -4.94
N ILE A 9 -3.62 -6.80 -4.64
CA ILE A 9 -3.87 -5.72 -5.60
C ILE A 9 -2.91 -4.60 -5.24
N ASP A 10 -1.98 -4.26 -6.16
CA ASP A 10 -0.87 -3.33 -5.92
C ASP A 10 -1.19 -1.97 -6.55
N LEU A 11 -1.60 -1.01 -5.74
CA LEU A 11 -1.84 0.37 -6.16
C LEU A 11 -0.54 1.17 -6.08
N PHE A 12 -0.27 1.98 -7.11
CA PHE A 12 1.01 2.68 -7.32
C PHE A 12 2.19 1.71 -7.45
N CYS A 13 1.97 0.62 -8.18
CA CYS A 13 2.89 -0.52 -8.26
C CYS A 13 4.30 -0.17 -8.75
N GLY A 14 4.51 0.99 -9.41
CA GLY A 14 5.77 1.36 -10.03
C GLY A 14 6.27 0.24 -10.96
N ALA A 15 7.56 -0.04 -10.93
CA ALA A 15 8.17 -1.13 -11.68
C ALA A 15 8.01 -2.54 -11.04
N GLY A 16 7.24 -2.68 -9.96
CA GLY A 16 6.89 -3.97 -9.37
C GLY A 16 7.77 -4.42 -8.18
N GLY A 17 8.36 -3.49 -7.43
CA GLY A 17 9.18 -3.86 -6.27
C GLY A 17 8.39 -4.62 -5.20
N THR A 18 7.22 -4.12 -4.80
CA THR A 18 6.31 -4.79 -3.87
C THR A 18 5.82 -6.11 -4.44
N SER A 19 5.34 -6.09 -5.69
CA SER A 19 4.84 -7.28 -6.39
C SER A 19 5.88 -8.39 -6.46
N THR A 20 7.15 -8.06 -6.71
CA THR A 20 8.26 -9.03 -6.69
C THR A 20 8.44 -9.65 -5.30
N GLY A 21 8.33 -8.84 -4.24
CA GLY A 21 8.39 -9.34 -2.86
C GLY A 21 7.24 -10.30 -2.54
N VAL A 22 6.03 -9.95 -2.97
CA VAL A 22 4.82 -10.77 -2.80
C VAL A 22 4.96 -12.11 -3.53
N GLU A 23 5.39 -12.08 -4.81
CA GLU A 23 5.52 -13.28 -5.63
C GLU A 23 6.65 -14.24 -5.15
N LYS A 24 7.65 -13.70 -4.43
CA LYS A 24 8.70 -14.49 -3.78
C LYS A 24 8.32 -15.05 -2.42
N ALA A 25 7.17 -14.65 -1.87
CA ALA A 25 6.74 -15.09 -0.54
C ALA A 25 6.38 -16.58 -0.54
N ASN A 26 7.01 -17.33 0.36
CA ASN A 26 6.80 -18.75 0.52
C ASN A 26 6.41 -19.08 1.96
N TYR A 27 5.56 -20.08 2.12
CA TYR A 27 5.25 -20.70 3.39
C TYR A 27 5.42 -22.21 3.26
N LYS A 28 6.31 -22.80 4.07
CA LYS A 28 6.68 -24.22 3.99
C LYS A 28 7.05 -24.64 2.56
N GLU A 29 7.96 -23.86 1.94
CA GLU A 29 8.51 -24.07 0.58
C GLU A 29 7.48 -24.02 -0.53
N ARG A 30 6.27 -23.51 -0.27
CA ARG A 30 5.21 -23.35 -1.27
C ARG A 30 4.85 -21.88 -1.42
N LYS A 31 4.63 -21.44 -2.65
CA LYS A 31 4.12 -20.10 -2.94
C LYS A 31 2.82 -19.86 -2.19
N CYS A 32 2.75 -18.76 -1.44
CA CYS A 32 1.62 -18.47 -0.56
C CYS A 32 0.89 -17.16 -0.88
N ALA A 33 1.43 -16.35 -1.78
CA ALA A 33 0.85 -15.09 -2.20
C ALA A 33 0.90 -14.95 -3.72
N LYS A 34 -0.04 -14.20 -4.29
CA LYS A 34 -0.14 -13.93 -5.73
C LYS A 34 -0.58 -12.49 -5.93
N VAL A 35 0.08 -11.78 -6.85
CA VAL A 35 -0.38 -10.48 -7.34
C VAL A 35 -1.42 -10.73 -8.43
N ILE A 36 -2.63 -10.24 -8.25
CA ILE A 36 -3.73 -10.43 -9.19
C ILE A 36 -3.99 -9.21 -10.07
N ALA A 37 -3.68 -8.02 -9.57
CA ALA A 37 -3.82 -6.78 -10.34
C ALA A 37 -2.86 -5.71 -9.83
N CYS A 38 -2.53 -4.77 -10.71
CA CYS A 38 -1.77 -3.57 -10.37
C CYS A 38 -2.30 -2.34 -11.11
N VAL A 39 -2.12 -1.18 -10.49
CA VAL A 39 -2.58 0.12 -11.01
C VAL A 39 -1.43 1.12 -10.93
N ASN A 40 -1.14 1.78 -12.03
CA ASN A 40 -0.25 2.94 -12.08
C ASN A 40 -0.60 3.81 -13.28
N HIS A 41 -0.48 5.13 -13.16
CA HIS A 41 -0.73 6.06 -14.25
C HIS A 41 0.42 6.13 -15.26
N ASP A 42 1.64 5.72 -14.87
CA ASP A 42 2.83 5.72 -15.73
C ASP A 42 2.89 4.45 -16.59
N ALA A 43 2.76 4.63 -17.91
CA ALA A 43 2.81 3.54 -18.88
C ALA A 43 4.15 2.78 -18.88
N ASN A 44 5.29 3.45 -18.63
CA ASN A 44 6.59 2.79 -18.55
C ASN A 44 6.70 1.91 -17.30
N ALA A 45 6.17 2.38 -16.16
CA ALA A 45 6.09 1.59 -14.95
C ALA A 45 5.23 0.34 -15.19
N ILE A 46 4.06 0.47 -15.80
CA ILE A 46 3.18 -0.66 -16.14
C ILE A 46 3.85 -1.62 -17.12
N ALA A 47 4.53 -1.12 -18.18
CA ALA A 47 5.24 -1.99 -19.11
C ALA A 47 6.35 -2.82 -18.43
N SER A 48 7.12 -2.19 -17.53
CA SER A 48 8.14 -2.87 -16.73
C SER A 48 7.51 -3.90 -15.77
N HIS A 49 6.40 -3.53 -15.12
CA HIS A 49 5.67 -4.44 -14.23
C HIS A 49 5.13 -5.65 -14.99
N ALA A 50 4.51 -5.45 -16.15
CA ALA A 50 3.95 -6.51 -16.99
C ALA A 50 5.00 -7.49 -17.48
N ALA A 51 6.21 -7.02 -17.81
CA ALA A 51 7.32 -7.87 -18.20
C ALA A 51 7.77 -8.83 -17.08
N ASN A 52 7.66 -8.39 -15.81
CA ASN A 52 8.08 -9.18 -14.64
C ASN A 52 6.92 -9.96 -13.98
N HIS A 53 5.69 -9.52 -14.16
CA HIS A 53 4.48 -10.08 -13.54
C HIS A 53 3.36 -10.26 -14.57
N PRO A 54 3.56 -11.08 -15.63
CA PRO A 54 2.62 -11.18 -16.77
C PRO A 54 1.26 -11.78 -16.39
N GLU A 55 1.15 -12.46 -15.26
CA GLU A 55 -0.11 -13.07 -14.81
C GLU A 55 -1.05 -12.09 -14.07
N ALA A 56 -0.58 -10.89 -13.70
CA ALA A 56 -1.41 -9.87 -13.08
C ALA A 56 -2.18 -9.09 -14.15
N GLN A 57 -3.37 -8.61 -13.81
CA GLN A 57 -4.04 -7.60 -14.63
C GLN A 57 -3.39 -6.23 -14.43
N HIS A 58 -3.19 -5.49 -15.52
CA HIS A 58 -2.50 -4.21 -15.52
C HIS A 58 -3.45 -3.09 -15.95
N TYR A 59 -3.51 -2.02 -15.12
CA TYR A 59 -4.31 -0.84 -15.37
C TYR A 59 -3.37 0.38 -15.47
N THR A 60 -3.28 0.95 -16.68
CA THR A 60 -2.49 2.17 -16.95
C THR A 60 -3.40 3.39 -16.81
N GLU A 61 -3.85 3.65 -15.61
CA GLU A 61 -4.84 4.68 -15.32
C GLU A 61 -4.56 5.37 -13.99
N ASP A 62 -5.12 6.57 -13.85
CA ASP A 62 -5.13 7.28 -12.56
C ASP A 62 -6.09 6.57 -11.60
N MET A 63 -5.60 6.23 -10.41
CA MET A 63 -6.42 5.56 -9.40
C MET A 63 -7.66 6.37 -8.99
N ARG A 64 -7.64 7.70 -9.18
CA ARG A 64 -8.76 8.60 -8.85
C ARG A 64 -9.96 8.41 -9.77
N THR A 65 -9.71 8.06 -11.03
CA THR A 65 -10.70 8.01 -12.11
C THR A 65 -10.94 6.62 -12.69
N LEU A 66 -10.07 5.64 -12.38
CA LEU A 66 -10.20 4.26 -12.84
C LEU A 66 -11.63 3.73 -12.63
N ASP A 67 -12.22 3.15 -13.67
CA ASP A 67 -13.45 2.34 -13.53
C ASP A 67 -13.14 1.07 -12.74
N LEU A 68 -13.69 0.95 -11.54
CA LEU A 68 -13.41 -0.17 -10.65
C LEU A 68 -14.20 -1.44 -10.96
N ARG A 69 -15.18 -1.40 -11.87
CA ARG A 69 -16.01 -2.58 -12.21
C ARG A 69 -15.17 -3.75 -12.74
N PRO A 70 -14.27 -3.58 -13.73
CA PRO A 70 -13.44 -4.70 -14.21
C PRO A 70 -12.53 -5.27 -13.12
N LEU A 71 -11.95 -4.41 -12.28
CA LEU A 71 -11.11 -4.82 -11.17
C LEU A 71 -11.91 -5.58 -10.10
N ALA A 72 -13.12 -5.14 -9.79
CA ALA A 72 -13.99 -5.81 -8.84
C ALA A 72 -14.45 -7.19 -9.35
N GLU A 73 -14.82 -7.29 -10.63
CA GLU A 73 -15.19 -8.55 -11.28
C GLU A 73 -14.03 -9.55 -11.25
N HIS A 74 -12.84 -9.11 -11.64
CA HIS A 74 -11.62 -9.93 -11.57
C HIS A 74 -11.31 -10.37 -10.14
N THR A 75 -11.42 -9.46 -9.16
CA THR A 75 -11.20 -9.80 -7.75
C THR A 75 -12.19 -10.85 -7.27
N ALA A 76 -13.47 -10.74 -7.66
CA ALA A 76 -14.50 -11.71 -7.32
C ALA A 76 -14.23 -13.10 -7.97
N GLU A 77 -13.73 -13.12 -9.21
CA GLU A 77 -13.29 -14.35 -9.88
C GLU A 77 -12.14 -15.01 -9.12
N MET A 78 -11.11 -14.23 -8.78
CA MET A 78 -9.95 -14.74 -8.03
C MET A 78 -10.33 -15.26 -6.64
N ARG A 79 -11.30 -14.64 -5.96
CA ARG A 79 -11.86 -15.18 -4.72
C ARG A 79 -12.53 -16.54 -4.91
N ARG A 80 -13.19 -16.76 -6.04
CA ARG A 80 -13.79 -18.08 -6.36
C ARG A 80 -12.72 -19.14 -6.66
N MET A 81 -11.66 -18.76 -7.37
CA MET A 81 -10.54 -19.66 -7.68
C MET A 81 -9.72 -20.03 -6.45
N TYR A 82 -9.60 -19.10 -5.50
CA TYR A 82 -8.80 -19.24 -4.28
C TYR A 82 -9.65 -18.97 -3.03
N PRO A 83 -10.63 -19.82 -2.69
CA PRO A 83 -11.64 -19.52 -1.67
C PRO A 83 -11.08 -19.37 -0.24
N MET A 84 -9.88 -19.90 0.02
CA MET A 84 -9.19 -19.74 1.30
C MET A 84 -8.28 -18.53 1.37
N ALA A 85 -8.04 -17.86 0.23
CA ALA A 85 -7.16 -16.70 0.19
C ALA A 85 -7.86 -15.42 0.66
N LYS A 86 -7.08 -14.53 1.25
CA LYS A 86 -7.51 -13.20 1.68
C LYS A 86 -7.05 -12.16 0.66
N VAL A 87 -7.90 -11.22 0.35
CA VAL A 87 -7.57 -10.10 -0.55
C VAL A 87 -6.86 -9.01 0.23
N VAL A 88 -5.71 -8.62 -0.25
CA VAL A 88 -4.88 -7.55 0.29
C VAL A 88 -4.84 -6.40 -0.72
N LEU A 89 -5.31 -5.23 -0.31
CA LEU A 89 -5.14 -4.00 -1.06
C LEU A 89 -3.86 -3.33 -0.56
N TRP A 90 -2.82 -3.32 -1.38
CA TRP A 90 -1.58 -2.62 -1.10
C TRP A 90 -1.60 -1.25 -1.77
N ALA A 91 -1.20 -0.19 -1.05
CA ALA A 91 -1.09 1.15 -1.58
C ALA A 91 0.20 1.83 -1.12
N SER A 92 1.15 2.02 -2.05
CA SER A 92 2.33 2.86 -1.87
C SER A 92 1.97 4.28 -2.29
N LEU A 93 1.24 5.00 -1.44
CA LEU A 93 0.71 6.32 -1.75
C LEU A 93 1.85 7.31 -2.07
N GLU A 94 1.70 8.07 -3.15
CA GLU A 94 2.70 9.07 -3.52
C GLU A 94 2.92 10.10 -2.41
N CYS A 95 4.19 10.26 -2.01
CA CYS A 95 4.60 11.09 -0.88
C CYS A 95 5.19 12.43 -1.30
N THR A 96 4.95 12.88 -2.53
CA THR A 96 5.54 14.12 -3.06
C THR A 96 5.28 15.34 -2.17
N ASN A 97 4.24 15.31 -1.34
CA ASN A 97 3.85 16.39 -0.43
C ASN A 97 4.19 16.14 1.06
N PHE A 98 4.67 14.95 1.41
CA PHE A 98 5.05 14.63 2.79
C PHE A 98 6.57 14.60 2.99
N SER A 99 7.35 14.42 1.90
CA SER A 99 8.80 14.27 1.96
C SER A 99 9.52 15.60 2.19
N ARG A 100 10.54 15.58 3.06
CA ARG A 100 11.48 16.70 3.27
C ARG A 100 12.34 17.03 2.06
N ALA A 101 12.43 16.14 1.08
CA ALA A 101 13.29 16.28 -0.09
C ALA A 101 12.89 17.41 -1.05
N LYS A 102 11.72 18.01 -0.93
CA LYS A 102 11.22 19.10 -1.80
C LYS A 102 11.64 20.53 -1.40
N GLY A 103 12.56 20.70 -0.44
CA GLY A 103 13.23 22.02 -0.23
C GLY A 103 12.28 23.21 -0.02
N GLY A 104 11.08 23.04 0.55
CA GLY A 104 10.17 24.15 0.85
C GLY A 104 9.26 24.60 -0.29
N GLN A 105 9.20 23.90 -1.41
CA GLN A 105 8.26 24.19 -2.50
C GLN A 105 6.80 24.01 -2.02
N PRO A 106 5.82 24.79 -2.56
CA PRO A 106 4.40 24.62 -2.26
C PRO A 106 3.96 23.17 -2.49
N ARG A 107 3.14 22.67 -1.56
CA ARG A 107 2.65 21.30 -1.62
C ARG A 107 1.42 21.23 -2.52
N ASP A 108 1.42 20.26 -3.43
CA ASP A 108 0.29 20.02 -4.31
C ASP A 108 -0.89 19.44 -3.49
N ALA A 109 -2.03 20.13 -3.52
CA ALA A 109 -3.24 19.66 -2.84
C ALA A 109 -3.73 18.30 -3.39
N ASP A 110 -3.53 18.04 -4.68
CA ASP A 110 -4.01 16.82 -5.34
C ASP A 110 -3.38 15.53 -4.81
N SER A 111 -2.08 15.53 -4.48
CA SER A 111 -1.45 14.32 -3.93
C SER A 111 -1.84 14.03 -2.47
N ARG A 112 -2.48 14.97 -1.77
CA ARG A 112 -3.07 14.75 -0.45
C ARG A 112 -4.40 14.02 -0.54
N THR A 113 -5.11 14.15 -1.65
CA THR A 113 -6.40 13.50 -1.89
C THR A 113 -6.26 12.01 -2.26
N LEU A 114 -5.06 11.54 -2.65
CA LEU A 114 -4.85 10.13 -3.03
C LEU A 114 -5.22 9.16 -1.91
N ALA A 115 -4.93 9.50 -0.65
CA ALA A 115 -5.35 8.70 0.49
C ALA A 115 -6.89 8.64 0.63
N GLU A 116 -7.59 9.72 0.28
CA GLU A 116 -9.05 9.78 0.31
C GLU A 116 -9.68 8.94 -0.81
N HIS A 117 -9.05 8.88 -1.99
CA HIS A 117 -9.54 8.04 -3.09
C HIS A 117 -9.44 6.53 -2.79
N LEU A 118 -8.69 6.12 -1.77
CA LEU A 118 -8.63 4.72 -1.34
C LEU A 118 -10.01 4.18 -0.91
N PHE A 119 -10.91 5.03 -0.40
CA PHE A 119 -12.25 4.62 0.02
C PHE A 119 -13.05 3.97 -1.12
N ARG A 120 -12.93 4.46 -2.36
CA ARG A 120 -13.56 3.86 -3.54
C ARG A 120 -13.17 2.39 -3.71
N TYR A 121 -11.88 2.08 -3.51
CA TYR A 121 -11.36 0.72 -3.61
C TYR A 121 -11.81 -0.15 -2.44
N ILE A 122 -11.91 0.41 -1.23
CA ILE A 122 -12.42 -0.30 -0.07
C ILE A 122 -13.86 -0.72 -0.31
N GLU A 123 -14.69 0.18 -0.82
CA GLU A 123 -16.10 -0.07 -1.12
C GLU A 123 -16.27 -1.08 -2.25
N ALA A 124 -15.54 -0.92 -3.36
CA ALA A 124 -15.66 -1.78 -4.53
C ALA A 124 -15.10 -3.21 -4.31
N LEU A 125 -14.01 -3.33 -3.56
CA LEU A 125 -13.24 -4.59 -3.46
C LEU A 125 -13.45 -5.31 -2.12
N THR A 126 -13.94 -4.60 -1.10
CA THR A 126 -14.09 -5.13 0.27
C THR A 126 -12.90 -5.99 0.74
N PRO A 127 -11.65 -5.44 0.71
CA PRO A 127 -10.45 -6.22 1.00
C PRO A 127 -10.47 -6.77 2.43
N ASP A 128 -9.78 -7.87 2.64
CA ASP A 128 -9.58 -8.46 3.98
C ASP A 128 -8.50 -7.70 4.76
N TYR A 129 -7.48 -7.24 4.04
CA TYR A 129 -6.39 -6.39 4.54
C TYR A 129 -6.21 -5.18 3.63
N ILE A 130 -5.81 -4.05 4.24
CA ILE A 130 -5.30 -2.88 3.54
C ILE A 130 -3.91 -2.60 4.10
N GLN A 131 -2.91 -2.56 3.23
CA GLN A 131 -1.53 -2.30 3.61
C GLN A 131 -1.06 -1.01 2.94
N ILE A 132 -0.54 -0.10 3.75
CA ILE A 132 -0.11 1.23 3.30
C ILE A 132 1.40 1.35 3.50
N GLU A 133 2.10 1.82 2.49
CA GLU A 133 3.50 2.27 2.60
C GLU A 133 3.58 3.77 2.35
N ASN A 134 4.37 4.48 3.17
CA ASN A 134 4.64 5.89 2.98
C ASN A 134 5.94 6.32 3.69
N VAL A 135 6.30 7.60 3.59
CA VAL A 135 7.34 8.20 4.41
C VAL A 135 6.86 8.40 5.85
N GLU A 136 7.80 8.51 6.82
CA GLU A 136 7.45 8.75 8.24
C GLU A 136 6.61 10.01 8.42
N GLU A 137 6.84 11.03 7.60
CA GLU A 137 6.14 12.31 7.63
C GLU A 137 4.64 12.20 7.29
N PHE A 138 4.17 11.08 6.75
CA PHE A 138 2.75 10.80 6.52
C PHE A 138 1.91 10.95 7.80
N MET A 139 2.45 10.50 8.94
CA MET A 139 1.78 10.65 10.25
C MET A 139 1.65 12.11 10.70
N SER A 140 2.37 13.04 10.05
CA SER A 140 2.28 14.47 10.31
C SER A 140 1.31 15.19 9.37
N TRP A 141 0.55 14.45 8.58
CA TRP A 141 -0.42 15.01 7.65
C TRP A 141 -1.49 15.82 8.39
N GLY A 142 -1.47 17.12 8.16
CA GLY A 142 -2.34 18.14 8.77
C GLY A 142 -2.67 19.23 7.76
N ASP A 143 -3.42 20.24 8.19
CA ASP A 143 -3.81 21.36 7.35
C ASP A 143 -2.61 22.21 6.93
N LEU A 144 -2.78 22.93 5.82
CA LEU A 144 -1.85 23.88 5.28
C LEU A 144 -2.41 25.30 5.46
N ASP A 145 -1.51 26.27 5.65
CA ASP A 145 -1.84 27.69 5.57
C ASP A 145 -2.04 28.14 4.12
N GLU A 146 -2.39 29.41 3.92
CA GLU A 146 -2.58 30.03 2.61
C GLU A 146 -1.34 29.98 1.68
N ASN A 147 -0.15 29.77 2.27
CA ASN A 147 1.12 29.64 1.55
C ASN A 147 1.53 28.17 1.34
N GLY A 148 0.65 27.19 1.65
CA GLY A 148 0.92 25.78 1.52
C GLY A 148 1.86 25.20 2.59
N LYS A 149 2.09 25.89 3.72
CA LYS A 149 2.91 25.42 4.83
C LYS A 149 2.07 24.70 5.89
N PRO A 150 2.59 23.63 6.51
CA PRO A 150 1.88 22.92 7.58
C PRO A 150 1.58 23.82 8.77
N ILE A 151 0.33 23.81 9.21
CA ILE A 151 -0.08 24.47 10.44
C ILE A 151 0.31 23.56 11.60
N SER A 152 1.24 24.01 12.45
CA SER A 152 1.84 23.17 13.49
C SER A 152 0.85 22.62 14.53
N ARG A 153 -0.20 23.38 14.88
CA ARG A 153 -1.26 22.95 15.81
C ARG A 153 -2.14 21.81 15.28
N ASP A 154 -2.22 21.67 13.93
CA ASP A 154 -3.06 20.67 13.26
C ASP A 154 -2.23 19.48 12.74
N LYS A 155 -0.97 19.36 13.21
CA LYS A 155 -0.05 18.30 12.81
C LYS A 155 -0.62 16.92 13.11
N GLY A 156 -0.78 16.11 12.08
CA GLY A 156 -1.31 14.74 12.19
C GLY A 156 -2.84 14.64 12.25
N ARG A 157 -3.58 15.76 12.28
CA ARG A 157 -5.03 15.73 12.35
C ARG A 157 -5.68 15.02 11.17
N LEU A 158 -5.24 15.31 9.94
CA LEU A 158 -5.79 14.68 8.74
C LEU A 158 -5.40 13.20 8.67
N TYR A 159 -4.19 12.83 9.08
CA TYR A 159 -3.79 11.44 9.22
C TYR A 159 -4.70 10.67 10.19
N THR A 160 -4.94 11.22 11.38
CA THR A 160 -5.80 10.59 12.38
C THR A 160 -7.23 10.43 11.86
N ASN A 161 -7.81 11.48 11.28
CA ASN A 161 -9.15 11.41 10.69
C ASN A 161 -9.23 10.38 9.58
N TRP A 162 -8.21 10.31 8.71
CA TRP A 162 -8.17 9.32 7.65
C TRP A 162 -8.11 7.89 8.18
N VAL A 163 -7.27 7.64 9.19
CA VAL A 163 -7.20 6.32 9.85
C VAL A 163 -8.54 5.95 10.45
N ASP A 164 -9.20 6.87 11.16
CA ASP A 164 -10.50 6.62 11.79
C ASP A 164 -11.61 6.38 10.75
N ASN A 165 -11.58 7.08 9.61
CA ASN A 165 -12.49 6.85 8.51
C ASN A 165 -12.31 5.43 7.89
N VAL A 166 -11.07 4.97 7.71
CA VAL A 166 -10.83 3.58 7.25
C VAL A 166 -11.31 2.57 8.30
N LYS A 167 -11.06 2.83 9.59
CA LYS A 167 -11.55 1.97 10.69
C LYS A 167 -13.08 1.89 10.73
N ALA A 168 -13.79 2.96 10.33
CA ALA A 168 -15.25 2.98 10.27
C ALA A 168 -15.84 1.93 9.30
N TYR A 169 -15.06 1.46 8.31
CA TYR A 169 -15.41 0.30 7.48
C TYR A 169 -15.25 -1.07 8.20
N GLY A 170 -15.00 -1.06 9.51
CA GLY A 170 -14.89 -2.25 10.34
C GLY A 170 -13.50 -2.86 10.39
N TYR A 171 -12.45 -2.11 10.12
CA TYR A 171 -11.06 -2.57 10.23
C TYR A 171 -10.47 -2.21 11.60
N LYS A 172 -9.63 -3.08 12.13
CA LYS A 172 -8.64 -2.74 13.15
C LYS A 172 -7.34 -2.30 12.49
N PHE A 173 -6.53 -1.50 13.19
CA PHE A 173 -5.34 -0.87 12.64
C PHE A 173 -4.14 -0.99 13.56
N ASP A 174 -2.97 -1.20 12.98
CA ASP A 174 -1.67 -1.05 13.62
C ASP A 174 -0.65 -0.53 12.59
N HIS A 175 0.41 0.11 13.05
CA HIS A 175 1.46 0.64 12.18
C HIS A 175 2.85 0.53 12.81
N ARG A 176 3.87 0.52 11.95
CA ARG A 176 5.27 0.56 12.35
C ARG A 176 6.11 1.38 11.39
N ILE A 177 7.19 1.95 11.91
CA ILE A 177 8.28 2.45 11.09
C ILE A 177 9.31 1.32 10.97
N LEU A 178 9.52 0.84 9.74
CA LEU A 178 10.46 -0.23 9.46
C LEU A 178 11.64 0.34 8.66
N ASN A 179 12.84 -0.16 8.98
CA ASN A 179 14.05 0.19 8.25
C ASN A 179 14.49 -1.01 7.41
N ALA A 180 14.61 -0.82 6.10
CA ALA A 180 14.97 -1.89 5.17
C ALA A 180 16.30 -2.60 5.54
N ALA A 181 17.26 -1.88 6.13
CA ALA A 181 18.51 -2.45 6.60
C ALA A 181 18.31 -3.55 7.66
N ASP A 182 17.28 -3.44 8.50
CA ASP A 182 16.99 -4.43 9.56
C ASP A 182 16.50 -5.77 9.00
N TYR A 183 16.24 -5.80 7.69
CA TYR A 183 15.76 -6.96 6.93
C TYR A 183 16.70 -7.39 5.81
N GLY A 184 17.95 -6.93 5.85
CA GLY A 184 19.02 -7.35 4.94
C GLY A 184 19.18 -6.53 3.66
N ALA A 185 18.46 -5.42 3.50
CA ALA A 185 18.69 -4.51 2.38
C ALA A 185 19.94 -3.63 2.63
N TYR A 186 20.73 -3.39 1.59
CA TYR A 186 21.93 -2.54 1.65
C TYR A 186 21.61 -1.04 1.67
N THR A 187 20.52 -0.66 2.33
CA THR A 187 20.08 0.73 2.47
C THR A 187 19.34 0.95 3.77
N SER A 188 19.61 2.06 4.45
CA SER A 188 18.88 2.47 5.65
C SER A 188 17.61 3.27 5.28
N ARG A 189 16.74 2.67 4.48
CA ARG A 189 15.47 3.26 4.06
C ARG A 189 14.40 3.00 5.13
N LYS A 190 14.05 4.03 5.87
CA LYS A 190 12.94 4.00 6.83
C LYS A 190 11.64 4.38 6.15
N ARG A 191 10.57 3.62 6.45
CA ARG A 191 9.23 3.88 5.92
C ARG A 191 8.17 3.57 6.97
N PHE A 192 7.09 4.32 6.88
CA PHE A 192 5.84 4.00 7.54
C PHE A 192 5.18 2.82 6.82
N PHE A 193 4.73 1.85 7.61
CA PHE A 193 3.84 0.79 7.17
C PHE A 193 2.62 0.76 8.08
N GLY A 194 1.43 0.85 7.47
CA GLY A 194 0.15 0.71 8.16
C GLY A 194 -0.57 -0.54 7.68
N ILE A 195 -1.18 -1.28 8.60
CA ILE A 195 -1.99 -2.46 8.29
C ILE A 195 -3.37 -2.30 8.89
N PHE A 196 -4.38 -2.25 8.04
CA PHE A 196 -5.76 -2.43 8.43
C PHE A 196 -6.15 -3.89 8.15
N ALA A 197 -6.86 -4.51 9.07
CA ALA A 197 -7.31 -5.89 8.95
C ALA A 197 -8.75 -6.03 9.43
N LYS A 198 -9.53 -6.91 8.80
CA LYS A 198 -10.85 -7.30 9.36
C LYS A 198 -10.67 -7.80 10.79
N PRO A 199 -11.65 -7.59 11.71
CA PRO A 199 -11.45 -7.81 13.14
C PRO A 199 -10.97 -9.21 13.50
N TYR A 200 -11.42 -10.23 12.77
CA TYR A 200 -11.10 -11.65 12.98
C TYR A 200 -9.75 -12.08 12.38
N LEU A 201 -9.05 -11.19 11.66
CA LEU A 201 -7.75 -11.49 11.03
C LEU A 201 -6.61 -10.96 11.89
N PRO A 202 -5.47 -11.66 12.00
CA PRO A 202 -4.32 -11.17 12.75
C PRO A 202 -3.60 -10.06 12.00
N ILE A 203 -3.03 -9.10 12.73
CA ILE A 203 -1.97 -8.22 12.21
C ILE A 203 -0.64 -8.78 12.70
N VAL A 204 0.25 -9.07 11.75
CA VAL A 204 1.57 -9.68 12.03
C VAL A 204 2.66 -8.83 11.39
N TRP A 205 3.72 -8.58 12.13
CA TRP A 205 4.88 -7.83 11.68
C TRP A 205 6.08 -8.75 11.51
N PRO A 206 6.92 -8.53 10.48
CA PRO A 206 8.14 -9.28 10.31
C PRO A 206 9.11 -9.01 11.47
N LYS A 207 9.86 -10.03 11.86
CA LYS A 207 10.96 -9.89 12.83
C LYS A 207 12.21 -9.42 12.09
N PRO A 208 12.96 -8.43 12.61
CA PRO A 208 14.25 -8.07 12.06
C PRO A 208 15.19 -9.28 11.99
N THR A 209 15.92 -9.39 10.88
CA THR A 209 16.92 -10.46 10.65
C THR A 209 18.35 -9.96 10.77
N HIS A 210 18.54 -8.62 10.79
CA HIS A 210 19.81 -7.95 10.87
C HIS A 210 19.78 -6.89 11.97
N SER A 211 20.89 -6.66 12.66
CA SER A 211 21.03 -5.59 13.63
C SER A 211 22.30 -4.79 13.39
N LYS A 212 22.33 -3.53 13.85
CA LYS A 212 23.53 -2.68 13.80
C LYS A 212 24.65 -3.17 14.72
N THR A 213 24.35 -3.99 15.71
CA THR A 213 25.26 -4.42 16.78
C THR A 213 25.72 -5.85 16.60
N GLY A 214 25.64 -6.43 15.41
CA GLY A 214 26.13 -7.77 15.12
C GLY A 214 25.76 -8.77 16.22
N GLY A 215 24.66 -9.47 16.08
CA GLY A 215 24.35 -10.60 16.92
C GLY A 215 25.03 -11.84 16.38
#